data_7f892eaa861379b8e2a543e2a14d026e
#
_entry.id   7f892eaa861379b8e2a543e2a14d026e
#
_cell.length_a   1.000
_cell.length_b   1.000
_cell.length_c   1.000
_cell.angle_alpha   90.00
_cell.angle_beta   90.00
_cell.angle_gamma   90.00
#
_symmetry.space_group_name_H-M   'P 1'
#
loop_
_entity.id
_entity.type
_entity.pdbx_description
1 polymer ?
#
loop_
_entity_poly.entity_id
_entity_poly.type
_entity_poly.pdbx_seq_one_letter_code
_entity_poly.pdbx_strand_id
1 'polypeptide(L)'
;DVRVPQFIPEIASGKAAKLNNKRILCVGTDMAVGKMITSLEIHKWAIENKIKSAFIATGQIGITVTGSGIPLDAYKVDYACGAGEQMVLQKSNDDWVLIEGQGSLLNPGSTASLPLIRGSCTTHMILCHRADFLTLRDSKHIKIPNLNEVIKLYETLASACGIYPKAKVVGISLNTFKLDSIAAKKAVDFLESSTNLPVTDVVRYGPEKLGLAIKQIN
;
A
#
# COMPACT_ATOMS: atom_id res chain seq x y z
N ASP A 1 -11.07 22.22 -2.21
CA ASP A 1 -11.12 20.77 -2.39
C ASP A 1 -9.85 20.33 -3.13
N VAL A 2 -9.08 19.44 -2.51
CA VAL A 2 -7.85 18.91 -3.12
C VAL A 2 -8.11 17.79 -4.13
N ARG A 3 -9.35 17.39 -4.33
CA ARG A 3 -9.76 16.34 -5.29
C ARG A 3 -9.94 16.92 -6.71
N VAL A 4 -9.04 17.80 -7.10
CA VAL A 4 -8.99 18.33 -8.45
C VAL A 4 -7.74 17.81 -9.15
N PRO A 5 -7.85 17.19 -10.33
CA PRO A 5 -6.68 16.74 -11.09
C PRO A 5 -5.70 17.90 -11.33
N GLN A 6 -4.44 17.70 -10.96
CA GLN A 6 -3.39 18.71 -11.17
C GLN A 6 -2.83 18.68 -12.59
N PHE A 7 -3.08 17.61 -13.31
CA PHE A 7 -2.64 17.41 -14.69
C PHE A 7 -3.58 16.42 -15.39
N ILE A 8 -3.53 16.40 -16.72
CA ILE A 8 -4.23 15.40 -17.53
C ILE A 8 -3.24 14.26 -17.77
N PRO A 9 -3.46 13.07 -17.18
CA PRO A 9 -2.54 11.96 -17.37
C PRO A 9 -2.67 11.36 -18.76
N GLU A 10 -1.57 10.78 -19.26
CA GLU A 10 -1.61 9.85 -20.37
C GLU A 10 -2.18 8.50 -19.92
N ILE A 11 -2.58 7.66 -20.86
CA ILE A 11 -2.90 6.26 -20.58
C ILE A 11 -1.61 5.54 -20.18
N ALA A 12 -1.68 4.70 -19.14
CA ALA A 12 -0.52 3.95 -18.68
C ALA A 12 0.04 3.05 -19.79
N SER A 13 1.35 3.02 -19.91
CA SER A 13 2.07 2.25 -20.94
C SER A 13 3.06 1.23 -20.35
N GLY A 14 3.07 1.05 -19.03
CA GLY A 14 3.94 0.10 -18.33
C GLY A 14 5.40 0.56 -18.22
N LYS A 15 5.70 1.83 -18.47
CA LYS A 15 7.06 2.38 -18.35
C LYS A 15 7.62 2.23 -16.93
N ALA A 16 6.76 2.28 -15.91
CA ALA A 16 7.15 2.08 -14.52
C ALA A 16 7.80 0.72 -14.26
N ALA A 17 7.48 -0.31 -15.05
CA ALA A 17 8.09 -1.64 -14.93
C ALA A 17 9.61 -1.64 -15.21
N LYS A 18 10.13 -0.62 -15.91
CA LYS A 18 11.55 -0.49 -16.26
C LYS A 18 12.38 0.24 -15.20
N LEU A 19 11.75 0.74 -14.14
CA LEU A 19 12.44 1.43 -13.07
C LEU A 19 13.15 0.43 -12.14
N ASN A 20 14.32 0.81 -11.68
CA ASN A 20 15.14 -0.01 -10.78
C ASN A 20 14.87 0.25 -9.29
N ASN A 21 14.10 1.28 -8.97
CA ASN A 21 13.76 1.61 -7.59
C ASN A 21 12.69 0.67 -6.99
N LYS A 22 12.63 0.62 -5.66
CA LYS A 22 11.57 -0.11 -4.96
C LYS A 22 10.30 0.73 -4.93
N ARG A 23 9.24 0.22 -5.53
CA ARG A 23 7.90 0.83 -5.53
C ARG A 23 7.04 0.07 -4.53
N ILE A 24 6.86 0.70 -3.36
CA ILE A 24 6.23 0.10 -2.19
C ILE A 24 4.80 0.60 -2.07
N LEU A 25 3.82 -0.26 -2.32
CA LEU A 25 2.40 0.08 -2.21
C LEU A 25 1.80 -0.48 -0.92
N CYS A 26 1.17 0.36 -0.11
CA CYS A 26 0.36 -0.10 1.00
C CYS A 26 -1.01 -0.56 0.50
N VAL A 27 -1.24 -1.86 0.46
CA VAL A 27 -2.53 -2.48 0.11
C VAL A 27 -3.32 -2.83 1.38
N GLY A 28 -4.58 -3.21 1.27
CA GLY A 28 -5.37 -3.47 2.47
C GLY A 28 -6.46 -4.49 2.28
N THR A 29 -6.90 -5.09 3.40
CA THR A 29 -8.07 -5.97 3.43
C THR A 29 -9.39 -5.22 3.30
N ASP A 30 -9.38 -3.91 3.61
CA ASP A 30 -10.54 -3.03 3.51
C ASP A 30 -10.10 -1.57 3.35
N MET A 31 -11.07 -0.66 3.25
CA MET A 31 -10.88 0.78 3.44
C MET A 31 -10.61 1.09 4.92
N ALA A 32 -9.96 2.22 5.20
CA ALA A 32 -9.69 2.72 6.55
C ALA A 32 -8.98 1.72 7.49
N VAL A 33 -8.10 0.87 6.96
CA VAL A 33 -7.28 -0.09 7.73
C VAL A 33 -5.90 0.46 8.14
N GLY A 34 -5.54 1.70 7.71
CA GLY A 34 -4.30 2.36 8.10
C GLY A 34 -3.25 2.52 7.01
N LYS A 35 -3.60 2.31 5.72
CA LYS A 35 -2.65 2.37 4.59
C LYS A 35 -1.83 3.67 4.52
N MET A 36 -2.49 4.83 4.67
CA MET A 36 -1.82 6.14 4.63
C MET A 36 -0.79 6.28 5.76
N ILE A 37 -1.20 6.01 7.00
CA ILE A 37 -0.31 6.11 8.17
C ILE A 37 0.87 5.15 8.01
N THR A 38 0.62 3.91 7.58
CA THR A 38 1.68 2.92 7.35
C THR A 38 2.70 3.42 6.32
N SER A 39 2.25 3.96 5.19
CA SER A 39 3.17 4.46 4.17
C SER A 39 3.96 5.68 4.63
N LEU A 40 3.34 6.59 5.39
CA LEU A 40 4.04 7.76 5.97
C LEU A 40 5.08 7.37 7.01
N GLU A 41 4.75 6.45 7.92
CA GLU A 41 5.70 5.98 8.94
C GLU A 41 6.90 5.24 8.32
N ILE A 42 6.67 4.39 7.31
CA ILE A 42 7.76 3.74 6.58
C ILE A 42 8.60 4.75 5.80
N HIS A 43 7.97 5.75 5.17
CA HIS A 43 8.67 6.82 4.47
C HIS A 43 9.57 7.62 5.41
N LYS A 44 9.04 8.03 6.57
CA LYS A 44 9.81 8.72 7.61
C LYS A 44 11.00 7.88 8.07
N TRP A 45 10.76 6.60 8.39
CA TRP A 45 11.83 5.68 8.79
C TRP A 45 12.91 5.54 7.70
N ALA A 46 12.53 5.47 6.43
CA ALA A 46 13.48 5.38 5.32
C ALA A 46 14.40 6.61 5.27
N ILE A 47 13.85 7.82 5.41
CA ILE A 47 14.63 9.07 5.46
C ILE A 47 15.59 9.07 6.66
N GLU A 48 15.11 8.71 7.85
CA GLU A 48 15.92 8.63 9.07
C GLU A 48 17.07 7.62 8.93
N ASN A 49 16.87 6.58 8.13
CA ASN A 49 17.88 5.56 7.81
C ASN A 49 18.69 5.88 6.53
N LYS A 50 18.66 7.15 6.07
CA LYS A 50 19.45 7.67 4.93
C LYS A 50 19.13 7.00 3.58
N ILE A 51 17.92 6.46 3.44
CA ILE A 51 17.41 5.95 2.18
C ILE A 51 16.73 7.12 1.45
N LYS A 52 17.10 7.35 0.20
CA LYS A 52 16.45 8.35 -0.64
C LYS A 52 15.04 7.89 -0.97
N SER A 53 14.06 8.46 -0.28
CA SER A 53 12.67 8.03 -0.32
C SER A 53 11.74 9.15 -0.75
N ALA A 54 10.82 8.84 -1.65
CA ALA A 54 9.71 9.70 -2.03
C ALA A 54 8.39 9.10 -1.54
N PHE A 55 7.42 9.98 -1.26
CA PHE A 55 6.06 9.60 -0.92
C PHE A 55 5.09 10.10 -1.99
N ILE A 56 4.16 9.26 -2.41
CA ILE A 56 3.09 9.60 -3.33
C ILE A 56 1.76 9.47 -2.60
N ALA A 57 1.14 10.61 -2.27
CA ALA A 57 -0.21 10.66 -1.77
C ALA A 57 -1.21 10.39 -2.89
N THR A 58 -2.23 9.59 -2.62
CA THR A 58 -3.26 9.21 -3.61
C THR A 58 -4.68 9.51 -3.13
N GLY A 59 -4.83 9.93 -1.88
CA GLY A 59 -6.07 10.35 -1.25
C GLY A 59 -6.00 11.79 -0.74
N GLN A 60 -7.15 12.40 -0.55
CA GLN A 60 -7.27 13.80 -0.13
C GLN A 60 -6.52 14.13 1.17
N ILE A 61 -6.53 13.22 2.14
CA ILE A 61 -5.85 13.46 3.43
C ILE A 61 -4.34 13.42 3.24
N GLY A 62 -3.81 12.42 2.52
CA GLY A 62 -2.39 12.35 2.20
C GLY A 62 -1.90 13.57 1.44
N ILE A 63 -2.66 14.05 0.44
CA ILE A 63 -2.36 15.27 -0.31
C ILE A 63 -2.34 16.50 0.60
N THR A 64 -3.30 16.61 1.50
CA THR A 64 -3.36 17.75 2.46
C THR A 64 -2.15 17.76 3.40
N VAL A 65 -1.71 16.59 3.85
CA VAL A 65 -0.58 16.43 4.78
C VAL A 65 0.76 16.71 4.09
N THR A 66 0.92 16.28 2.83
CA THR A 66 2.20 16.34 2.11
C THR A 66 2.30 17.49 1.12
N GLY A 67 1.21 18.17 0.83
CA GLY A 67 1.15 19.29 -0.12
C GLY A 67 1.16 18.88 -1.59
N SER A 68 1.26 17.58 -1.91
CA SER A 68 1.29 17.09 -3.30
C SER A 68 0.77 15.66 -3.41
N GLY A 69 0.34 15.25 -4.61
CA GLY A 69 -0.14 13.90 -4.87
C GLY A 69 -1.13 13.84 -6.03
N ILE A 70 -1.78 12.69 -6.17
CA ILE A 70 -2.82 12.45 -7.16
C ILE A 70 -4.14 12.11 -6.45
N PRO A 71 -5.18 12.92 -6.58
CA PRO A 71 -6.51 12.58 -6.07
C PRO A 71 -7.12 11.50 -6.97
N LEU A 72 -6.83 10.23 -6.68
CA LEU A 72 -7.09 9.11 -7.59
C LEU A 72 -8.56 8.99 -8.01
N ASP A 73 -9.47 9.28 -7.09
CA ASP A 73 -10.93 9.28 -7.32
C ASP A 73 -11.42 10.45 -8.19
N ALA A 74 -10.58 11.42 -8.49
CA ALA A 74 -10.91 12.50 -9.44
C ALA A 74 -10.55 12.17 -10.90
N TYR A 75 -9.86 11.06 -11.15
CA TYR A 75 -9.51 10.62 -12.49
C TYR A 75 -10.51 9.60 -13.03
N LYS A 76 -10.81 9.68 -14.33
CA LYS A 76 -11.57 8.63 -15.01
C LYS A 76 -10.80 7.32 -14.96
N VAL A 77 -11.52 6.19 -14.95
CA VAL A 77 -10.95 4.84 -14.79
C VAL A 77 -9.73 4.59 -15.68
N ASP A 78 -9.81 4.93 -16.97
CA ASP A 78 -8.74 4.68 -17.94
C ASP A 78 -7.49 5.54 -17.70
N TYR A 79 -7.62 6.65 -16.99
CA TYR A 79 -6.53 7.58 -16.69
C TYR A 79 -5.94 7.39 -15.30
N ALA A 80 -6.62 6.68 -14.40
CA ALA A 80 -6.16 6.48 -13.03
C ALA A 80 -4.83 5.70 -12.98
N CYS A 81 -4.67 4.69 -13.84
CA CYS A 81 -3.38 3.97 -13.98
C CYS A 81 -2.28 4.90 -14.49
N GLY A 82 -2.59 5.70 -15.50
CA GLY A 82 -1.63 6.66 -16.08
C GLY A 82 -1.18 7.72 -15.10
N ALA A 83 -2.08 8.24 -14.27
CA ALA A 83 -1.74 9.17 -13.20
C ALA A 83 -0.74 8.53 -12.21
N GLY A 84 -0.99 7.28 -11.79
CA GLY A 84 -0.07 6.51 -10.96
C GLY A 84 1.29 6.30 -11.62
N GLU A 85 1.31 5.92 -12.90
CA GLU A 85 2.55 5.73 -13.66
C GLU A 85 3.37 7.02 -13.75
N GLN A 86 2.76 8.15 -14.11
CA GLN A 86 3.45 9.43 -14.21
C GLN A 86 4.09 9.87 -12.89
N MET A 87 3.38 9.70 -11.77
CA MET A 87 3.92 10.06 -10.45
C MET A 87 5.13 9.21 -10.09
N VAL A 88 5.11 7.92 -10.37
CA VAL A 88 6.23 7.02 -10.10
C VAL A 88 7.42 7.35 -11.00
N LEU A 89 7.18 7.64 -12.28
CA LEU A 89 8.24 8.05 -13.22
C LEU A 89 8.94 9.34 -12.79
N GLN A 90 8.20 10.31 -12.23
CA GLN A 90 8.79 11.55 -11.68
C GLN A 90 9.71 11.30 -10.47
N LYS A 91 9.57 10.14 -9.82
CA LYS A 91 10.38 9.71 -8.67
C LYS A 91 11.42 8.64 -9.03
N SER A 92 11.78 8.54 -10.32
CA SER A 92 12.73 7.54 -10.82
C SER A 92 14.14 7.60 -10.19
N ASN A 93 14.52 8.75 -9.66
CA ASN A 93 15.82 8.98 -9.01
C ASN A 93 15.80 8.68 -7.49
N ASP A 94 14.67 8.28 -6.92
CA ASP A 94 14.57 7.89 -5.52
C ASP A 94 14.76 6.38 -5.39
N ASP A 95 15.44 5.92 -4.33
CA ASP A 95 15.67 4.49 -4.09
C ASP A 95 14.35 3.78 -3.72
N TRP A 96 13.53 4.46 -2.92
CA TRP A 96 12.22 4.00 -2.50
C TRP A 96 11.12 4.98 -2.90
N VAL A 97 10.04 4.45 -3.43
CA VAL A 97 8.82 5.22 -3.69
C VAL A 97 7.69 4.60 -2.90
N LEU A 98 7.31 5.25 -1.80
CA LEU A 98 6.18 4.86 -0.96
C LEU A 98 4.89 5.39 -1.58
N ILE A 99 3.95 4.51 -1.85
CA ILE A 99 2.67 4.84 -2.50
C ILE A 99 1.55 4.60 -1.50
N GLU A 100 0.80 5.65 -1.20
CA GLU A 100 -0.42 5.55 -0.41
C GLU A 100 -1.43 4.67 -1.13
N GLY A 101 -1.91 3.62 -0.47
CA GLY A 101 -2.94 2.76 -1.04
C GLY A 101 -4.35 3.29 -0.84
N GLN A 102 -5.20 3.09 -1.83
CA GLN A 102 -6.62 3.42 -1.81
C GLN A 102 -7.47 2.17 -2.03
N GLY A 103 -8.67 2.16 -1.43
CA GLY A 103 -9.60 1.04 -1.60
C GLY A 103 -9.09 -0.30 -1.08
N SER A 104 -9.63 -1.37 -1.61
CA SER A 104 -9.24 -2.76 -1.36
C SER A 104 -9.76 -3.64 -2.48
N LEU A 105 -9.04 -4.70 -2.86
CA LEU A 105 -9.54 -5.69 -3.82
C LEU A 105 -10.75 -6.48 -3.30
N LEU A 106 -10.95 -6.51 -1.98
CA LEU A 106 -12.08 -7.22 -1.36
C LEU A 106 -13.33 -6.35 -1.26
N ASN A 107 -13.18 -5.01 -1.32
CA ASN A 107 -14.30 -4.11 -1.07
C ASN A 107 -15.00 -3.73 -2.39
N PRO A 108 -16.30 -4.07 -2.55
CA PRO A 108 -17.04 -3.78 -3.78
C PRO A 108 -17.23 -2.27 -4.04
N GLY A 109 -17.13 -1.45 -3.01
CA GLY A 109 -17.28 0.01 -3.10
C GLY A 109 -16.05 0.77 -3.57
N SER A 110 -14.90 0.09 -3.76
CA SER A 110 -13.67 0.77 -4.18
C SER A 110 -12.72 -0.12 -4.96
N THR A 111 -12.52 0.20 -6.22
CA THR A 111 -11.60 -0.46 -7.15
C THR A 111 -10.23 0.24 -7.24
N ALA A 112 -9.99 1.27 -6.44
CA ALA A 112 -8.82 2.14 -6.53
C ALA A 112 -7.48 1.42 -6.30
N SER A 113 -7.46 0.27 -5.63
CA SER A 113 -6.25 -0.55 -5.48
C SER A 113 -5.71 -1.06 -6.82
N LEU A 114 -6.58 -1.41 -7.76
CA LEU A 114 -6.18 -1.98 -9.06
C LEU A 114 -5.41 -0.99 -9.92
N PRO A 115 -5.89 0.23 -10.19
CA PRO A 115 -5.13 1.21 -10.95
C PRO A 115 -3.80 1.60 -10.28
N LEU A 116 -3.70 1.62 -8.96
CA LEU A 116 -2.43 1.86 -8.26
C LEU A 116 -1.42 0.73 -8.49
N ILE A 117 -1.84 -0.52 -8.32
CA ILE A 117 -0.99 -1.70 -8.58
C ILE A 117 -0.49 -1.66 -10.03
N ARG A 118 -1.37 -1.39 -10.97
CA ARG A 118 -1.07 -1.42 -12.40
C ARG A 118 -0.23 -0.24 -12.85
N GLY A 119 -0.60 0.99 -12.43
CA GLY A 119 0.14 2.19 -12.82
C GLY A 119 1.52 2.26 -12.21
N SER A 120 1.68 1.89 -10.95
CA SER A 120 2.99 1.91 -10.31
C SER A 120 3.89 0.74 -10.71
N CYS A 121 3.37 -0.32 -11.32
CA CYS A 121 4.09 -1.59 -11.49
C CYS A 121 4.81 -1.95 -10.19
N THR A 122 4.06 -1.96 -9.08
CA THR A 122 4.60 -2.11 -7.73
C THR A 122 5.52 -3.33 -7.63
N THR A 123 6.58 -3.21 -6.84
CA THR A 123 7.55 -4.31 -6.59
C THR A 123 7.39 -4.90 -5.20
N HIS A 124 7.00 -4.07 -4.23
CA HIS A 124 6.82 -4.44 -2.84
C HIS A 124 5.44 -3.99 -2.37
N MET A 125 4.82 -4.78 -1.54
CA MET A 125 3.54 -4.42 -0.92
C MET A 125 3.59 -4.61 0.59
N ILE A 126 2.92 -3.73 1.32
CA ILE A 126 2.62 -3.91 2.74
C ILE A 126 1.11 -4.13 2.87
N LEU A 127 0.70 -5.26 3.41
CA LEU A 127 -0.70 -5.54 3.65
C LEU A 127 -1.16 -4.89 4.96
N CYS A 128 -2.07 -3.94 4.88
CA CYS A 128 -2.68 -3.30 6.03
C CYS A 128 -3.97 -4.02 6.42
N HIS A 129 -4.11 -4.35 7.70
CA HIS A 129 -5.28 -5.02 8.25
C HIS A 129 -5.63 -4.45 9.63
N ARG A 130 -6.90 -4.54 10.02
CA ARG A 130 -7.35 -4.20 11.37
C ARG A 130 -7.67 -5.48 12.14
N ALA A 131 -7.09 -5.61 13.31
CA ALA A 131 -7.25 -6.80 14.17
C ALA A 131 -8.71 -7.08 14.58
N ASP A 132 -9.54 -6.03 14.64
CA ASP A 132 -10.96 -6.14 14.98
C ASP A 132 -11.89 -6.39 13.76
N PHE A 133 -11.33 -6.52 12.53
CA PHE A 133 -12.12 -6.71 11.32
C PHE A 133 -12.14 -8.18 10.88
N LEU A 134 -13.24 -8.86 11.15
CA LEU A 134 -13.55 -10.20 10.60
C LEU A 134 -14.38 -10.10 9.31
N THR A 135 -15.02 -8.95 9.10
CA THR A 135 -15.85 -8.63 7.92
C THR A 135 -15.49 -7.24 7.41
N LEU A 136 -15.88 -6.92 6.20
CA LEU A 136 -15.73 -5.56 5.69
C LEU A 136 -16.52 -4.58 6.55
N ARG A 137 -15.95 -3.39 6.78
CA ARG A 137 -16.52 -2.36 7.67
C ARG A 137 -17.97 -2.01 7.32
N ASP A 138 -18.19 -1.72 6.04
CA ASP A 138 -19.48 -1.21 5.55
C ASP A 138 -20.33 -2.31 4.87
N SER A 139 -19.84 -3.57 4.86
CA SER A 139 -20.53 -4.75 4.29
C SER A 139 -20.35 -5.96 5.20
N LYS A 140 -21.02 -5.96 6.33
CA LYS A 140 -20.86 -6.97 7.41
C LYS A 140 -21.18 -8.41 6.99
N HIS A 141 -21.88 -8.62 5.89
CA HIS A 141 -22.14 -9.94 5.31
C HIS A 141 -20.95 -10.50 4.53
N ILE A 142 -19.93 -9.67 4.20
CA ILE A 142 -18.73 -10.10 3.49
C ILE A 142 -17.62 -10.35 4.50
N LYS A 143 -17.23 -11.61 4.66
CA LYS A 143 -16.12 -12.01 5.52
C LYS A 143 -14.79 -11.70 4.85
N ILE A 144 -13.81 -11.25 5.64
CA ILE A 144 -12.43 -11.13 5.19
C ILE A 144 -11.82 -12.54 5.16
N PRO A 145 -11.25 -12.99 4.01
CA PRO A 145 -10.61 -14.30 3.92
C PRO A 145 -9.36 -14.42 4.79
N ASN A 146 -8.79 -15.62 4.87
CA ASN A 146 -7.46 -15.81 5.46
C ASN A 146 -6.45 -14.88 4.79
N LEU A 147 -5.58 -14.24 5.58
CA LEU A 147 -4.64 -13.25 5.05
C LEU A 147 -3.64 -13.83 4.04
N ASN A 148 -3.29 -15.13 4.14
CA ASN A 148 -2.45 -15.78 3.13
C ASN A 148 -3.13 -15.82 1.74
N GLU A 149 -4.46 -15.99 1.70
CA GLU A 149 -5.21 -15.92 0.43
C GLU A 149 -5.26 -14.50 -0.11
N VAL A 150 -5.42 -13.51 0.76
CA VAL A 150 -5.38 -12.09 0.38
C VAL A 150 -4.00 -11.70 -0.15
N ILE A 151 -2.92 -12.14 0.49
CA ILE A 151 -1.54 -11.95 0.04
C ILE A 151 -1.36 -12.53 -1.36
N LYS A 152 -1.75 -13.80 -1.55
CA LYS A 152 -1.67 -14.48 -2.85
C LYS A 152 -2.46 -13.75 -3.94
N LEU A 153 -3.65 -13.24 -3.61
CA LEU A 153 -4.47 -12.45 -4.53
C LEU A 153 -3.73 -11.20 -5.00
N TYR A 154 -3.19 -10.40 -4.08
CA TYR A 154 -2.45 -9.19 -4.41
C TYR A 154 -1.20 -9.47 -5.24
N GLU A 155 -0.40 -10.47 -4.87
CA GLU A 155 0.82 -10.86 -5.60
C GLU A 155 0.50 -11.36 -7.01
N THR A 156 -0.52 -12.22 -7.16
CA THR A 156 -0.95 -12.76 -8.46
C THR A 156 -1.44 -11.63 -9.36
N LEU A 157 -2.23 -10.73 -8.83
CA LEU A 157 -2.79 -9.62 -9.59
C LEU A 157 -1.71 -8.60 -9.98
N ALA A 158 -0.75 -8.33 -9.11
CA ALA A 158 0.34 -7.41 -9.41
C ALA A 158 1.24 -7.93 -10.53
N SER A 159 1.59 -9.22 -10.52
CA SER A 159 2.42 -9.84 -11.57
C SER A 159 1.66 -10.12 -12.87
N ALA A 160 0.33 -10.19 -12.83
CA ALA A 160 -0.53 -10.46 -13.99
C ALA A 160 0.01 -11.59 -14.88
N CYS A 161 0.13 -12.79 -14.31
CA CYS A 161 0.65 -13.97 -15.00
C CYS A 161 2.10 -13.84 -15.51
N GLY A 162 2.89 -12.96 -14.90
CA GLY A 162 4.30 -12.74 -15.25
C GLY A 162 4.55 -11.68 -16.33
N ILE A 163 3.52 -10.96 -16.75
CA ILE A 163 3.68 -9.83 -17.69
C ILE A 163 4.42 -8.66 -17.01
N TYR A 164 4.20 -8.47 -15.71
CA TYR A 164 4.87 -7.45 -14.91
C TYR A 164 5.87 -8.07 -13.94
N PRO A 165 6.82 -7.28 -13.40
CA PRO A 165 7.74 -7.76 -12.38
C PRO A 165 6.99 -8.43 -11.21
N LYS A 166 7.61 -9.46 -10.63
CA LYS A 166 7.04 -10.14 -9.45
C LYS A 166 7.01 -9.16 -8.29
N ALA A 167 5.83 -8.84 -7.83
CA ALA A 167 5.62 -8.07 -6.60
C ALA A 167 5.41 -9.02 -5.42
N LYS A 168 5.91 -8.62 -4.25
CA LYS A 168 5.79 -9.39 -3.01
C LYS A 168 5.13 -8.57 -1.92
N VAL A 169 4.25 -9.22 -1.15
CA VAL A 169 3.85 -8.70 0.17
C VAL A 169 4.99 -9.05 1.13
N VAL A 170 5.70 -8.04 1.59
CA VAL A 170 6.92 -8.20 2.38
C VAL A 170 6.69 -8.04 3.88
N GLY A 171 5.48 -7.68 4.28
CA GLY A 171 5.09 -7.54 5.68
C GLY A 171 3.65 -7.09 5.85
N ILE A 172 3.19 -7.14 7.09
CA ILE A 172 1.82 -6.78 7.47
C ILE A 172 1.85 -5.64 8.47
N SER A 173 1.12 -4.56 8.18
CA SER A 173 0.80 -3.50 9.14
C SER A 173 -0.54 -3.81 9.80
N LEU A 174 -0.51 -4.21 11.06
CA LEU A 174 -1.69 -4.59 11.83
C LEU A 174 -2.15 -3.42 12.70
N ASN A 175 -3.27 -2.81 12.37
CA ASN A 175 -3.88 -1.80 13.23
C ASN A 175 -4.56 -2.46 14.44
N THR A 176 -4.01 -2.25 15.63
CA THR A 176 -4.48 -2.82 16.90
C THR A 176 -5.17 -1.79 17.80
N PHE A 177 -5.64 -0.67 17.24
CA PHE A 177 -6.20 0.47 17.99
C PHE A 177 -7.29 0.07 19.00
N LYS A 178 -8.11 -0.94 18.69
CA LYS A 178 -9.21 -1.41 19.56
C LYS A 178 -8.76 -2.42 20.63
N LEU A 179 -7.51 -2.85 20.60
CA LEU A 179 -6.98 -3.86 21.51
C LEU A 179 -6.16 -3.23 22.63
N ASP A 180 -6.19 -3.84 23.80
CA ASP A 180 -5.20 -3.55 24.85
C ASP A 180 -3.80 -4.05 24.44
N SER A 181 -2.79 -3.71 25.23
CA SER A 181 -1.39 -4.01 24.88
C SER A 181 -1.09 -5.51 24.82
N ILE A 182 -1.73 -6.32 25.66
CA ILE A 182 -1.53 -7.78 25.71
C ILE A 182 -2.19 -8.43 24.49
N ALA A 183 -3.44 -8.07 24.19
CA ALA A 183 -4.17 -8.57 23.05
C ALA A 183 -3.52 -8.12 21.73
N ALA A 184 -3.03 -6.88 21.65
CA ALA A 184 -2.32 -6.36 20.51
C ALA A 184 -1.05 -7.17 20.21
N LYS A 185 -0.23 -7.45 21.25
CA LYS A 185 0.98 -8.26 21.08
C LYS A 185 0.66 -9.68 20.62
N LYS A 186 -0.32 -10.33 21.25
CA LYS A 186 -0.79 -11.67 20.84
C LYS A 186 -1.27 -11.70 19.39
N ALA A 187 -1.99 -10.68 18.93
CA ALA A 187 -2.46 -10.59 17.56
C ALA A 187 -1.31 -10.45 16.55
N VAL A 188 -0.29 -9.65 16.87
CA VAL A 188 0.93 -9.52 16.07
C VAL A 188 1.65 -10.88 15.98
N ASP A 189 1.94 -11.52 17.12
CA ASP A 189 2.67 -12.79 17.17
C ASP A 189 1.93 -13.92 16.45
N PHE A 190 0.60 -13.96 16.57
CA PHE A 190 -0.24 -14.91 15.85
C PHE A 190 -0.15 -14.73 14.33
N LEU A 191 -0.23 -13.48 13.84
CA LEU A 191 -0.13 -13.24 12.41
C LEU A 191 1.27 -13.48 11.87
N GLU A 192 2.33 -13.15 12.61
CA GLU A 192 3.70 -13.51 12.23
C GLU A 192 3.84 -15.03 12.04
N SER A 193 3.36 -15.81 13.01
CA SER A 193 3.44 -17.26 12.97
C SER A 193 2.60 -17.86 11.83
N SER A 194 1.43 -17.31 11.55
CA SER A 194 0.50 -17.86 10.55
C SER A 194 0.80 -17.46 9.11
N THR A 195 1.49 -16.33 8.91
CA THR A 195 1.81 -15.80 7.58
C THR A 195 3.28 -15.94 7.19
N ASN A 196 4.16 -16.19 8.16
CA ASN A 196 5.62 -16.19 7.99
C ASN A 196 6.15 -14.83 7.49
N LEU A 197 5.44 -13.74 7.73
CA LEU A 197 5.82 -12.39 7.37
C LEU A 197 6.04 -11.52 8.61
N PRO A 198 6.93 -10.53 8.54
CA PRO A 198 7.05 -9.52 9.58
C PRO A 198 5.73 -8.78 9.80
N VAL A 199 5.26 -8.70 11.05
CA VAL A 199 4.03 -8.00 11.44
C VAL A 199 4.34 -6.95 12.49
N THR A 200 3.78 -5.76 12.36
CA THR A 200 3.85 -4.71 13.37
C THR A 200 2.62 -3.81 13.33
N ASP A 201 2.32 -3.17 14.44
CA ASP A 201 1.48 -1.96 14.46
C ASP A 201 2.42 -0.75 14.39
N VAL A 202 2.43 -0.06 13.26
CA VAL A 202 3.38 1.05 13.00
C VAL A 202 3.20 2.22 13.96
N VAL A 203 1.99 2.39 14.53
CA VAL A 203 1.71 3.46 15.52
C VAL A 203 2.16 3.04 16.91
N ARG A 204 1.96 1.77 17.29
CA ARG A 204 2.22 1.26 18.62
C ARG A 204 3.68 0.83 18.82
N TYR A 205 4.28 0.20 17.80
CA TYR A 205 5.60 -0.43 17.90
C TYR A 205 6.61 0.12 16.88
N GLY A 206 6.20 1.04 16.03
CA GLY A 206 7.03 1.63 14.99
C GLY A 206 7.11 0.81 13.67
N PRO A 207 7.63 1.45 12.61
CA PRO A 207 7.71 0.87 11.27
C PRO A 207 8.98 0.06 11.01
N GLU A 208 9.95 0.03 11.92
CA GLU A 208 11.29 -0.52 11.70
C GLU A 208 11.28 -1.94 11.12
N LYS A 209 10.44 -2.83 11.69
CA LYS A 209 10.33 -4.21 11.23
C LYS A 209 9.95 -4.31 9.75
N LEU A 210 9.03 -3.46 9.28
CA LEU A 210 8.63 -3.39 7.88
C LEU A 210 9.69 -2.73 7.00
N GLY A 211 10.34 -1.69 7.49
CA GLY A 211 11.45 -1.05 6.79
C GLY A 211 12.61 -2.01 6.53
N LEU A 212 13.00 -2.79 7.54
CA LEU A 212 14.02 -3.83 7.38
C LEU A 212 13.60 -4.92 6.38
N ALA A 213 12.33 -5.36 6.43
CA ALA A 213 11.81 -6.33 5.48
C ALA A 213 11.87 -5.84 4.03
N ILE A 214 11.49 -4.58 3.77
CA ILE A 214 11.62 -3.96 2.45
C ILE A 214 13.08 -3.91 2.00
N LYS A 215 14.01 -3.62 2.91
CA LYS A 215 15.43 -3.51 2.60
C LYS A 215 16.05 -4.85 2.19
N GLN A 216 15.62 -5.96 2.79
CA GLN A 216 16.18 -7.30 2.57
C GLN A 216 15.75 -7.96 1.26
N ILE A 217 14.60 -7.60 0.71
CA ILE A 217 14.06 -8.18 -0.53
C ILE A 217 14.48 -7.32 -1.71
N ASN A 218 15.19 -7.89 -2.65
CA ASN A 218 15.60 -7.26 -3.92
C ASN A 218 14.54 -7.42 -5.01
#